data_bf8a296a2958f289d5bce588d3c82bd1
#
_entry.id   bf8a296a2958f289d5bce588d3c82bd1
#
_cell.length_a   1.000
_cell.length_b   1.000
_cell.length_c   1.000
_cell.angle_alpha   90.00
_cell.angle_beta   90.00
_cell.angle_gamma   90.00
#
_symmetry.space_group_name_H-M   'P 1'
#
loop_
_entity.id
_entity.type
_entity.pdbx_description
1 polymer ?
#
loop_
_entity_poly.entity_id
_entity_poly.type
_entity_poly.pdbx_seq_one_letter_code
_entity_poly.pdbx_strand_id
1 'polypeptide(L)'
;MLALLTCIQDGNAQWILSGNEAKIDLDSGAPVVVATQETDSISLLDFSVFPPRVQHFMDIPNTVIGPPSNIAISPDGQRVIIANSLKLDPTASSGWVPANKAHLMGLSEDGLKPMGQIQTGLQPSGASFTPDGRYALIANRAGGSITVLEWPTMPGGQMGQAVSRGEVEVCPPEESLSDVAIAPDGSLVLASVQQGGYLAELHLVDGQLAPSGRKYSVYGQPYRVVISPDGRYGITAGAGSGDPLDPDALTLIDLKASTPVVVDHITLDPVTESLEISPDGKWIAAVCMAGSNLPPGDPHRSDHGSLVILKRDRKGFSVSQRLPTGRIPEGVAFTADGRYIAVQCHP
;
A
#
# COMPACT_ATOMS: atom_id res chain seq x y z
N MET A 1 -14.47 -1.27 6.73
CA MET A 1 -14.14 -0.02 6.00
C MET A 1 -12.63 0.09 5.97
N LEU A 2 -12.03 -0.10 4.82
CA LEU A 2 -10.57 -0.22 4.71
C LEU A 2 -10.00 0.36 3.46
N ALA A 3 -8.81 0.90 3.55
CA ALA A 3 -8.16 1.50 2.44
C ALA A 3 -6.73 1.90 2.52
N LEU A 4 -6.24 2.29 1.41
CA LEU A 4 -5.03 3.05 1.25
C LEU A 4 -5.31 4.54 1.23
N LEU A 5 -4.36 5.29 1.77
CA LEU A 5 -4.24 6.72 1.66
C LEU A 5 -3.07 7.04 0.73
N THR A 6 -3.32 7.72 -0.37
CA THR A 6 -2.28 8.28 -1.24
C THR A 6 -2.49 9.77 -1.45
N CYS A 7 -1.41 10.51 -1.58
CA CYS A 7 -1.42 11.97 -1.67
C CYS A 7 -0.97 12.47 -3.03
N ILE A 8 -1.52 13.61 -3.46
CA ILE A 8 -1.20 14.26 -4.73
C ILE A 8 -0.47 15.57 -4.48
N GLN A 9 0.55 15.82 -5.30
CA GLN A 9 1.19 17.11 -5.43
C GLN A 9 0.81 17.73 -6.78
N ASP A 10 -0.29 18.46 -6.83
CA ASP A 10 -0.53 19.36 -7.95
C ASP A 10 -1.03 20.73 -7.44
N GLY A 11 -0.24 21.75 -7.67
CA GLY A 11 -0.50 23.16 -7.44
C GLY A 11 -0.96 23.59 -6.03
N ASN A 12 -2.09 23.16 -5.56
CA ASN A 12 -2.67 23.43 -4.23
C ASN A 12 -3.52 22.27 -3.71
N ALA A 13 -3.69 21.19 -4.43
CA ALA A 13 -4.51 20.07 -4.01
C ALA A 13 -3.79 19.25 -2.92
N GLN A 14 -4.43 19.09 -1.77
CA GLN A 14 -3.96 18.30 -0.64
C GLN A 14 -4.94 17.12 -0.46
N TRP A 15 -5.03 16.25 -1.47
CA TRP A 15 -6.02 15.19 -1.51
C TRP A 15 -5.45 13.87 -1.01
N ILE A 16 -6.24 13.15 -0.23
CA ILE A 16 -5.99 11.79 0.20
C ILE A 16 -7.18 10.94 -0.24
N LEU A 17 -6.92 9.79 -0.87
CA LEU A 17 -7.94 8.80 -1.18
C LEU A 17 -7.93 7.68 -0.14
N SER A 18 -9.12 7.29 0.29
CA SER A 18 -9.36 6.20 1.21
C SER A 18 -10.36 5.23 0.58
N GLY A 19 -9.98 3.97 0.37
CA GLY A 19 -10.91 2.92 -0.04
C GLY A 19 -11.65 2.37 1.19
N ASN A 20 -12.91 2.08 1.06
CA ASN A 20 -13.73 1.57 2.15
C ASN A 20 -14.41 0.30 1.67
N GLU A 21 -13.93 -0.83 2.15
CA GLU A 21 -14.53 -2.11 1.86
C GLU A 21 -15.68 -2.40 2.83
N ALA A 22 -16.80 -2.93 2.33
CA ALA A 22 -17.98 -3.25 3.11
C ALA A 22 -18.21 -4.76 3.33
N LYS A 23 -17.48 -5.63 2.60
CA LYS A 23 -17.75 -7.09 2.53
C LYS A 23 -17.02 -7.92 3.58
N ILE A 24 -15.99 -7.36 4.21
CA ILE A 24 -15.14 -8.08 5.18
C ILE A 24 -15.20 -7.40 6.53
N ASP A 25 -15.39 -8.20 7.57
CA ASP A 25 -15.26 -7.80 8.96
C ASP A 25 -13.97 -8.38 9.54
N LEU A 26 -13.23 -7.57 10.29
CA LEU A 26 -11.97 -7.94 10.95
C LEU A 26 -12.10 -8.03 12.47
N ASP A 27 -13.25 -7.70 13.04
CA ASP A 27 -13.45 -7.57 14.50
C ASP A 27 -13.31 -8.89 15.27
N SER A 28 -13.44 -10.02 14.57
CA SER A 28 -13.29 -11.36 15.15
C SER A 28 -11.83 -11.83 15.26
N GLY A 29 -10.85 -11.02 14.83
CA GLY A 29 -9.42 -11.38 14.79
C GLY A 29 -8.99 -12.09 13.50
N ALA A 30 -9.93 -12.34 12.59
CA ALA A 30 -9.67 -12.89 11.26
C ALA A 30 -10.66 -12.30 10.25
N PRO A 31 -10.30 -12.21 8.95
CA PRO A 31 -11.22 -11.72 7.92
C PRO A 31 -12.44 -12.64 7.77
N VAL A 32 -13.64 -12.08 7.95
CA VAL A 32 -14.91 -12.79 7.80
C VAL A 32 -15.77 -12.07 6.77
N VAL A 33 -16.29 -12.82 5.79
CA VAL A 33 -17.27 -12.27 4.84
C VAL A 33 -18.58 -12.00 5.56
N VAL A 34 -19.06 -10.76 5.47
CA VAL A 34 -20.34 -10.35 6.06
C VAL A 34 -21.40 -10.11 4.99
N ALA A 35 -22.63 -10.47 5.32
CA ALA A 35 -23.78 -10.13 4.50
C ALA A 35 -24.14 -8.65 4.77
N THR A 36 -23.87 -7.78 3.81
CA THR A 36 -24.20 -6.36 3.90
C THR A 36 -24.99 -5.91 2.67
N GLN A 37 -25.79 -4.87 2.85
CA GLN A 37 -26.41 -4.11 1.74
C GLN A 37 -25.55 -2.91 1.34
N GLU A 38 -24.51 -2.61 2.11
CA GLU A 38 -23.56 -1.55 1.81
C GLU A 38 -22.64 -1.98 0.67
N THR A 39 -22.23 -1.03 -0.15
CA THR A 39 -21.29 -1.24 -1.24
C THR A 39 -19.94 -0.62 -0.91
N ASP A 40 -18.89 -1.17 -1.49
CA ASP A 40 -17.55 -0.60 -1.37
C ASP A 40 -17.56 0.84 -1.90
N SER A 41 -16.73 1.69 -1.31
CA SER A 41 -16.64 3.09 -1.71
C SER A 41 -15.20 3.60 -1.64
N ILE A 42 -14.97 4.73 -2.30
CA ILE A 42 -13.75 5.53 -2.15
C ILE A 42 -14.14 6.87 -1.54
N SER A 43 -13.40 7.29 -0.51
CA SER A 43 -13.51 8.64 0.06
C SER A 43 -12.35 9.50 -0.42
N LEU A 44 -12.66 10.70 -0.92
CA LEU A 44 -11.69 11.75 -1.23
C LEU A 44 -11.70 12.76 -0.08
N LEU A 45 -10.56 12.93 0.57
CA LEU A 45 -10.35 13.87 1.67
C LEU A 45 -9.52 15.05 1.13
N ASP A 46 -10.09 16.26 1.17
CA ASP A 46 -9.45 17.50 0.74
C ASP A 46 -8.94 18.28 1.95
N PHE A 47 -7.64 18.27 2.17
CA PHE A 47 -6.93 18.97 3.24
C PHE A 47 -6.51 20.40 2.88
N SER A 48 -6.93 20.93 1.73
CA SER A 48 -6.77 22.36 1.44
C SER A 48 -7.56 23.25 2.42
N VAL A 49 -8.53 22.67 3.12
CA VAL A 49 -9.30 23.23 4.22
C VAL A 49 -9.23 22.33 5.46
N PHE A 50 -9.42 22.89 6.65
CA PHE A 50 -9.46 22.13 7.89
C PHE A 50 -10.68 22.52 8.74
N PRO A 51 -11.50 21.55 9.22
CA PRO A 51 -11.40 20.11 8.99
C PRO A 51 -11.51 19.77 7.48
N PRO A 52 -10.91 18.64 7.04
CA PRO A 52 -10.90 18.28 5.63
C PRO A 52 -12.32 18.09 5.09
N ARG A 53 -12.54 18.52 3.83
CA ARG A 53 -13.77 18.21 3.13
C ARG A 53 -13.72 16.75 2.68
N VAL A 54 -14.81 16.01 2.86
CA VAL A 54 -14.90 14.60 2.48
C VAL A 54 -15.99 14.43 1.41
N GLN A 55 -15.65 13.70 0.34
CA GLN A 55 -16.58 13.24 -0.69
C GLN A 55 -16.53 11.72 -0.77
N HIS A 56 -17.68 11.07 -0.89
CA HIS A 56 -17.79 9.60 -1.03
C HIS A 56 -18.25 9.23 -2.44
N PHE A 57 -17.56 8.27 -3.03
CA PHE A 57 -17.87 7.70 -4.33
C PHE A 57 -18.24 6.22 -4.11
N MET A 58 -19.52 5.90 -4.30
CA MET A 58 -20.09 4.57 -4.02
C MET A 58 -19.87 3.61 -5.19
N ASP A 59 -20.07 2.32 -4.95
CA ASP A 59 -20.01 1.24 -5.94
C ASP A 59 -18.64 1.10 -6.64
N ILE A 60 -17.57 1.40 -5.92
CA ILE A 60 -16.20 1.21 -6.40
C ILE A 60 -15.57 0.06 -5.63
N PRO A 61 -15.51 -1.16 -6.22
CA PRO A 61 -14.92 -2.30 -5.55
C PRO A 61 -13.46 -2.06 -5.18
N ASN A 62 -13.16 -2.37 -3.95
CA ASN A 62 -11.80 -2.35 -3.40
C ASN A 62 -11.63 -3.49 -2.39
N THR A 63 -10.55 -3.53 -1.64
CA THR A 63 -10.25 -4.67 -0.78
C THR A 63 -9.49 -4.27 0.47
N VAL A 64 -9.75 -5.06 1.53
CA VAL A 64 -8.97 -5.10 2.76
C VAL A 64 -7.97 -6.26 2.77
N ILE A 65 -8.20 -7.25 1.92
CA ILE A 65 -7.33 -8.44 1.87
C ILE A 65 -6.09 -8.12 1.05
N GLY A 66 -4.98 -7.99 1.72
CA GLY A 66 -3.69 -7.55 1.19
C GLY A 66 -3.22 -6.27 1.88
N PRO A 67 -1.99 -5.81 1.63
CA PRO A 67 -1.50 -4.58 2.23
C PRO A 67 -2.35 -3.39 1.82
N PRO A 68 -2.53 -2.40 2.68
CA PRO A 68 -3.29 -1.19 2.38
C PRO A 68 -2.52 -0.25 1.43
N SER A 69 -2.09 -0.79 0.29
CA SER A 69 -1.40 -0.16 -0.83
C SER A 69 -2.10 -0.41 -2.17
N ASN A 70 -3.38 -0.80 -2.10
CA ASN A 70 -4.21 -1.16 -3.24
C ASN A 70 -4.73 0.03 -4.05
N ILE A 71 -4.49 1.27 -3.62
CA ILE A 71 -4.79 2.49 -4.36
C ILE A 71 -3.49 3.22 -4.69
N ALA A 72 -3.28 3.56 -5.95
CA ALA A 72 -2.16 4.39 -6.38
C ALA A 72 -2.66 5.57 -7.20
N ILE A 73 -2.08 6.75 -6.96
CA ILE A 73 -2.35 7.97 -7.73
C ILE A 73 -1.13 8.28 -8.59
N SER A 74 -1.36 8.63 -9.85
CA SER A 74 -0.27 9.05 -10.74
C SER A 74 0.37 10.35 -10.27
N PRO A 75 1.67 10.60 -10.60
CA PRO A 75 2.36 11.81 -10.16
C PRO A 75 1.71 13.13 -10.61
N ASP A 76 0.98 13.10 -11.73
CA ASP A 76 0.20 14.25 -12.21
C ASP A 76 -1.15 14.42 -11.50
N GLY A 77 -1.49 13.53 -10.56
CA GLY A 77 -2.73 13.58 -9.80
C GLY A 77 -4.00 13.26 -10.59
N GLN A 78 -3.91 12.86 -11.85
CA GLN A 78 -5.08 12.76 -12.73
C GLN A 78 -5.62 11.33 -12.88
N ARG A 79 -4.82 10.31 -12.52
CA ARG A 79 -5.16 8.91 -12.72
C ARG A 79 -5.00 8.14 -11.42
N VAL A 80 -5.93 7.22 -11.21
CA VAL A 80 -5.96 6.36 -10.02
C VAL A 80 -6.10 4.91 -10.45
N ILE A 81 -5.31 4.04 -9.83
CA ILE A 81 -5.47 2.59 -9.88
C ILE A 81 -6.08 2.17 -8.55
N ILE A 82 -7.12 1.33 -8.60
CA ILE A 82 -7.71 0.69 -7.43
C ILE A 82 -7.68 -0.81 -7.68
N ALA A 83 -6.78 -1.51 -6.99
CA ALA A 83 -6.72 -2.96 -7.03
C ALA A 83 -7.84 -3.55 -6.17
N ASN A 84 -8.49 -4.59 -6.68
CA ASN A 84 -9.51 -5.35 -5.95
C ASN A 84 -9.04 -6.81 -5.84
N SER A 85 -8.55 -7.18 -4.66
CA SER A 85 -7.92 -8.49 -4.45
C SER A 85 -8.88 -9.66 -4.48
N LEU A 86 -10.15 -9.46 -4.15
CA LEU A 86 -11.09 -10.56 -3.95
C LEU A 86 -12.41 -10.39 -4.72
N LYS A 87 -13.01 -11.51 -5.01
CA LYS A 87 -14.37 -11.66 -5.50
C LYS A 87 -15.13 -12.59 -4.56
N LEU A 88 -16.30 -12.17 -4.10
CA LEU A 88 -17.15 -13.01 -3.27
C LEU A 88 -17.56 -14.28 -4.04
N ASP A 89 -17.44 -15.42 -3.39
CA ASP A 89 -17.86 -16.72 -3.90
C ASP A 89 -18.42 -17.56 -2.72
N PRO A 90 -19.75 -17.67 -2.61
CA PRO A 90 -20.39 -18.43 -1.53
C PRO A 90 -20.04 -19.94 -1.54
N THR A 91 -19.47 -20.45 -2.63
CA THR A 91 -19.07 -21.87 -2.73
C THR A 91 -17.67 -22.12 -2.21
N ALA A 92 -16.85 -21.08 -2.06
CA ALA A 92 -15.54 -21.18 -1.46
C ALA A 92 -15.62 -21.24 0.07
N SER A 93 -14.75 -22.01 0.71
CA SER A 93 -14.72 -22.15 2.17
C SER A 93 -14.43 -20.83 2.90
N SER A 94 -13.71 -19.92 2.26
CA SER A 94 -13.43 -18.56 2.73
C SER A 94 -14.57 -17.57 2.47
N GLY A 95 -15.58 -17.96 1.66
CA GLY A 95 -16.60 -17.05 1.13
C GLY A 95 -16.13 -16.16 -0.02
N TRP A 96 -14.87 -16.27 -0.46
CA TRP A 96 -14.29 -15.49 -1.54
C TRP A 96 -13.18 -16.23 -2.29
N VAL A 97 -12.84 -15.73 -3.47
CA VAL A 97 -11.76 -16.23 -4.32
C VAL A 97 -10.90 -15.03 -4.79
N PRO A 98 -9.63 -15.25 -5.15
CA PRO A 98 -8.80 -14.20 -5.75
C PRO A 98 -9.45 -13.57 -6.98
N ALA A 99 -9.51 -12.24 -7.03
CA ALA A 99 -9.88 -11.51 -8.23
C ALA A 99 -8.65 -11.32 -9.15
N ASN A 100 -8.85 -10.73 -10.33
CA ASN A 100 -7.78 -10.54 -11.31
C ASN A 100 -8.00 -9.27 -12.14
N LYS A 101 -8.51 -8.21 -11.51
CA LYS A 101 -8.77 -6.93 -12.17
C LYS A 101 -8.45 -5.77 -11.25
N ALA A 102 -8.01 -4.66 -11.86
CA ALA A 102 -7.94 -3.36 -11.22
C ALA A 102 -8.87 -2.37 -11.91
N HIS A 103 -9.41 -1.42 -11.15
CA HIS A 103 -10.21 -0.31 -11.64
C HIS A 103 -9.29 0.86 -11.96
N LEU A 104 -9.53 1.51 -13.09
CA LEU A 104 -8.86 2.72 -13.52
C LEU A 104 -9.85 3.89 -13.39
N MET A 105 -9.45 4.94 -12.69
CA MET A 105 -10.26 6.13 -12.45
C MET A 105 -9.50 7.37 -12.91
N GLY A 106 -10.22 8.34 -13.42
CA GLY A 106 -9.76 9.73 -13.55
C GLY A 106 -10.04 10.48 -12.26
N LEU A 107 -9.13 11.33 -11.83
CA LEU A 107 -9.28 12.21 -10.68
C LEU A 107 -9.14 13.66 -11.13
N SER A 108 -10.05 14.52 -10.67
CA SER A 108 -10.09 15.95 -10.97
C SER A 108 -10.77 16.70 -9.83
N GLU A 109 -10.90 18.02 -9.92
CA GLU A 109 -11.66 18.83 -8.97
C GLU A 109 -13.13 18.41 -8.84
N ASP A 110 -13.70 17.81 -9.90
CA ASP A 110 -15.06 17.24 -9.89
C ASP A 110 -15.12 15.88 -9.16
N GLY A 111 -13.99 15.33 -8.70
CA GLY A 111 -13.86 14.04 -8.03
C GLY A 111 -13.44 12.89 -8.93
N LEU A 112 -13.81 11.66 -8.56
CA LEU A 112 -13.44 10.42 -9.26
C LEU A 112 -14.44 10.09 -10.39
N LYS A 113 -13.90 9.73 -11.57
CA LYS A 113 -14.69 9.27 -12.73
C LYS A 113 -14.13 7.94 -13.26
N PRO A 114 -14.96 6.90 -13.50
CA PRO A 114 -14.48 5.64 -14.06
C PRO A 114 -13.84 5.84 -15.45
N MET A 115 -12.65 5.24 -15.64
CA MET A 115 -11.97 5.14 -16.93
C MET A 115 -12.01 3.71 -17.51
N GLY A 116 -12.37 2.71 -16.69
CA GLY A 116 -12.48 1.32 -17.08
C GLY A 116 -11.86 0.36 -16.10
N GLN A 117 -11.64 -0.85 -16.55
CA GLN A 117 -10.96 -1.92 -15.79
C GLN A 117 -9.84 -2.49 -16.64
N ILE A 118 -8.81 -3.02 -15.98
CA ILE A 118 -7.71 -3.70 -16.64
C ILE A 118 -7.49 -5.08 -16.01
N GLN A 119 -7.15 -6.06 -16.84
CA GLN A 119 -6.80 -7.40 -16.39
C GLN A 119 -5.44 -7.38 -15.72
N THR A 120 -5.34 -8.07 -14.59
CA THR A 120 -4.11 -8.28 -13.81
C THR A 120 -3.87 -9.77 -13.60
N GLY A 121 -2.79 -10.12 -12.93
CA GLY A 121 -2.63 -11.44 -12.32
C GLY A 121 -3.58 -11.66 -11.14
N LEU A 122 -3.47 -12.81 -10.49
CA LEU A 122 -4.36 -13.22 -9.41
C LEU A 122 -4.10 -12.43 -8.12
N GLN A 123 -5.18 -11.93 -7.53
CA GLN A 123 -5.19 -11.18 -6.28
C GLN A 123 -4.33 -9.90 -6.37
N PRO A 124 -4.69 -8.93 -7.27
CA PRO A 124 -3.99 -7.66 -7.34
C PRO A 124 -4.07 -6.95 -5.98
N SER A 125 -2.94 -6.40 -5.55
CA SER A 125 -2.72 -5.90 -4.21
C SER A 125 -2.04 -4.53 -4.27
N GLY A 126 -0.79 -4.39 -3.83
CA GLY A 126 -0.09 -3.12 -3.87
C GLY A 126 0.16 -2.59 -5.29
N ALA A 127 0.05 -1.28 -5.47
CA ALA A 127 0.26 -0.63 -6.76
C ALA A 127 1.15 0.62 -6.63
N SER A 128 1.94 0.91 -7.66
CA SER A 128 2.83 2.07 -7.70
C SER A 128 3.00 2.57 -9.13
N PHE A 129 2.99 3.90 -9.33
CA PHE A 129 3.33 4.56 -10.59
C PHE A 129 4.81 4.88 -10.68
N THR A 130 5.36 4.87 -11.91
CA THR A 130 6.67 5.48 -12.18
C THR A 130 6.61 7.00 -11.97
N PRO A 131 7.75 7.66 -11.65
CA PRO A 131 7.80 9.11 -11.41
C PRO A 131 7.34 9.96 -12.62
N ASP A 132 7.47 9.46 -13.84
CA ASP A 132 6.97 10.08 -15.07
C ASP A 132 5.48 9.77 -15.35
N GLY A 133 4.87 8.89 -14.54
CA GLY A 133 3.48 8.46 -14.68
C GLY A 133 3.21 7.62 -15.93
N ARG A 134 4.23 7.25 -16.71
CA ARG A 134 4.07 6.47 -17.94
C ARG A 134 3.75 5.01 -17.66
N TYR A 135 4.35 4.44 -16.63
CA TYR A 135 4.09 3.06 -16.23
C TYR A 135 3.51 2.98 -14.83
N ALA A 136 2.85 1.86 -14.54
CA ALA A 136 2.51 1.46 -13.20
C ALA A 136 2.70 -0.04 -13.03
N LEU A 137 3.00 -0.44 -11.80
CA LEU A 137 3.20 -1.82 -11.39
C LEU A 137 2.10 -2.20 -10.39
N ILE A 138 1.58 -3.42 -10.52
CA ILE A 138 0.59 -3.98 -9.57
C ILE A 138 1.11 -5.34 -9.12
N ALA A 139 1.33 -5.50 -7.82
CA ALA A 139 1.68 -6.78 -7.22
C ALA A 139 0.48 -7.71 -7.25
N ASN A 140 0.65 -8.94 -7.72
CA ASN A 140 -0.37 -9.99 -7.78
C ASN A 140 -0.08 -11.02 -6.70
N ARG A 141 -0.76 -10.89 -5.55
CA ARG A 141 -0.44 -11.61 -4.31
C ARG A 141 -0.51 -13.14 -4.47
N ALA A 142 -1.61 -13.66 -5.02
CA ALA A 142 -1.79 -15.09 -5.25
C ALA A 142 -1.13 -15.57 -6.57
N GLY A 143 -0.68 -14.65 -7.42
CA GLY A 143 0.04 -14.96 -8.65
C GLY A 143 1.55 -15.02 -8.48
N GLY A 144 2.12 -14.40 -7.43
CA GLY A 144 3.56 -14.24 -7.25
C GLY A 144 4.22 -13.41 -8.36
N SER A 145 3.44 -12.58 -9.06
CA SER A 145 3.84 -11.83 -10.25
C SER A 145 3.56 -10.33 -10.10
N ILE A 146 4.14 -9.51 -10.97
CA ILE A 146 3.82 -8.09 -11.10
C ILE A 146 3.21 -7.85 -12.48
N THR A 147 2.02 -7.26 -12.52
CA THR A 147 1.42 -6.73 -13.76
C THR A 147 2.05 -5.38 -14.09
N VAL A 148 2.55 -5.23 -15.32
CA VAL A 148 3.09 -3.95 -15.82
C VAL A 148 2.05 -3.27 -16.69
N LEU A 149 1.69 -2.04 -16.35
CA LEU A 149 0.79 -1.18 -17.12
C LEU A 149 1.57 -0.06 -17.80
N GLU A 150 1.14 0.34 -18.98
CA GLU A 150 1.64 1.53 -19.68
C GLU A 150 0.49 2.44 -20.10
N TRP A 151 0.69 3.74 -19.95
CA TRP A 151 -0.08 4.79 -20.62
C TRP A 151 0.75 5.32 -21.76
N PRO A 152 0.49 4.89 -23.02
CA PRO A 152 1.27 5.33 -24.15
C PRO A 152 1.06 6.83 -24.41
N THR A 153 2.15 7.53 -24.73
CA THR A 153 2.06 8.93 -25.17
C THR A 153 1.52 8.98 -26.59
N MET A 154 0.38 9.63 -26.79
CA MET A 154 -0.27 9.83 -28.09
C MET A 154 0.35 11.01 -28.85
N PRO A 155 0.16 11.10 -30.18
CA PRO A 155 0.53 12.29 -30.94
C PRO A 155 -0.09 13.56 -30.31
N GLY A 156 0.74 14.57 -30.05
CA GLY A 156 0.33 15.78 -29.32
C GLY A 156 0.63 15.75 -27.83
N GLY A 157 1.26 14.69 -27.32
CA GLY A 157 1.74 14.61 -25.94
C GLY A 157 0.70 14.20 -24.91
N GLN A 158 -0.53 13.89 -25.33
CA GLN A 158 -1.58 13.39 -24.44
C GLN A 158 -1.31 11.92 -24.07
N MET A 159 -1.66 11.55 -22.83
CA MET A 159 -1.62 10.16 -22.39
C MET A 159 -2.81 9.40 -22.97
N GLY A 160 -2.53 8.22 -23.54
CA GLY A 160 -3.55 7.30 -24.05
C GLY A 160 -4.22 6.50 -22.94
N GLN A 161 -5.04 5.55 -23.33
CA GLN A 161 -5.62 4.58 -22.40
C GLN A 161 -4.55 3.60 -21.91
N ALA A 162 -4.68 3.14 -20.67
CA ALA A 162 -3.79 2.14 -20.10
C ALA A 162 -3.85 0.83 -20.89
N VAL A 163 -2.69 0.24 -21.13
CA VAL A 163 -2.53 -1.09 -21.72
C VAL A 163 -1.68 -1.97 -20.82
N SER A 164 -2.03 -3.26 -20.74
CA SER A 164 -1.18 -4.23 -20.04
C SER A 164 0.02 -4.61 -20.94
N ARG A 165 1.21 -4.59 -20.36
CA ARG A 165 2.45 -5.10 -20.97
C ARG A 165 2.73 -6.55 -20.59
N GLY A 166 1.84 -7.16 -19.79
CA GLY A 166 1.97 -8.52 -19.30
C GLY A 166 2.36 -8.59 -17.84
N GLU A 167 2.72 -9.77 -17.42
CA GLU A 167 3.09 -10.12 -16.06
C GLU A 167 4.55 -10.59 -16.00
N VAL A 168 5.22 -10.29 -14.88
CA VAL A 168 6.59 -10.75 -14.60
C VAL A 168 6.55 -11.55 -13.31
N GLU A 169 6.98 -12.81 -13.35
CA GLU A 169 7.12 -13.67 -12.18
C GLU A 169 8.24 -13.16 -11.26
N VAL A 170 7.97 -13.10 -9.96
CA VAL A 170 8.89 -12.62 -8.92
C VAL A 170 9.20 -13.69 -7.89
N CYS A 171 8.18 -14.43 -7.46
CA CYS A 171 8.28 -15.46 -6.45
C CYS A 171 7.25 -16.58 -6.70
N PRO A 172 7.41 -17.76 -6.07
CA PRO A 172 6.35 -18.75 -6.03
C PRO A 172 5.04 -18.15 -5.45
N PRO A 173 3.85 -18.52 -5.97
CA PRO A 173 2.57 -17.97 -5.51
C PRO A 173 2.34 -18.09 -3.99
N GLU A 174 2.79 -19.20 -3.39
CA GLU A 174 2.69 -19.44 -1.94
C GLU A 174 3.51 -18.48 -1.08
N GLU A 175 4.51 -17.80 -1.65
CA GLU A 175 5.31 -16.80 -0.95
C GLU A 175 4.61 -15.44 -0.83
N SER A 176 3.47 -15.23 -1.50
CA SER A 176 2.58 -14.05 -1.40
C SER A 176 3.27 -12.72 -1.67
N LEU A 177 3.30 -12.31 -2.95
CA LEU A 177 3.81 -10.99 -3.38
C LEU A 177 2.82 -9.89 -2.98
N SER A 178 3.16 -9.08 -1.98
CA SER A 178 2.18 -8.17 -1.35
C SER A 178 2.18 -6.76 -1.92
N ASP A 179 3.34 -6.11 -2.02
CA ASP A 179 3.44 -4.71 -2.40
C ASP A 179 4.62 -4.44 -3.32
N VAL A 180 4.61 -3.28 -3.98
CA VAL A 180 5.65 -2.84 -4.89
C VAL A 180 5.90 -1.35 -4.76
N ALA A 181 7.18 -0.95 -4.69
CA ALA A 181 7.62 0.44 -4.66
C ALA A 181 8.64 0.71 -5.76
N ILE A 182 8.49 1.85 -6.45
CA ILE A 182 9.40 2.30 -7.51
C ILE A 182 10.24 3.45 -6.97
N ALA A 183 11.55 3.39 -7.20
CA ALA A 183 12.47 4.44 -6.78
C ALA A 183 12.22 5.77 -7.54
N PRO A 184 12.61 6.92 -6.96
CA PRO A 184 12.40 8.24 -7.58
C PRO A 184 13.08 8.43 -8.94
N ASP A 185 14.07 7.60 -9.29
CA ASP A 185 14.69 7.60 -10.62
C ASP A 185 13.94 6.73 -11.63
N GLY A 186 12.91 6.00 -11.20
CA GLY A 186 12.08 5.15 -12.03
C GLY A 186 12.69 3.79 -12.39
N SER A 187 13.93 3.51 -12.03
CA SER A 187 14.67 2.33 -12.50
C SER A 187 14.68 1.16 -11.52
N LEU A 188 14.84 1.44 -10.22
CA LEU A 188 14.86 0.43 -9.18
C LEU A 188 13.43 0.17 -8.66
N VAL A 189 13.11 -1.08 -8.46
CA VAL A 189 11.84 -1.54 -7.91
C VAL A 189 12.13 -2.50 -6.76
N LEU A 190 11.43 -2.29 -5.64
CA LEU A 190 11.38 -3.23 -4.53
C LEU A 190 9.99 -3.84 -4.43
N ALA A 191 9.92 -5.13 -4.19
CA ALA A 191 8.67 -5.85 -4.01
C ALA A 191 8.71 -6.68 -2.72
N SER A 192 7.66 -6.55 -1.88
CA SER A 192 7.58 -7.31 -0.63
C SER A 192 7.02 -8.70 -0.87
N VAL A 193 7.77 -9.72 -0.47
CA VAL A 193 7.39 -11.13 -0.56
C VAL A 193 7.10 -11.62 0.85
N GLN A 194 5.83 -11.55 1.24
CA GLN A 194 5.40 -11.65 2.64
C GLN A 194 5.76 -12.98 3.28
N GLN A 195 5.28 -14.09 2.73
CA GLN A 195 5.53 -15.43 3.28
C GLN A 195 6.98 -15.88 3.03
N GLY A 196 7.63 -15.30 2.02
CA GLY A 196 9.05 -15.53 1.75
C GLY A 196 9.99 -14.81 2.72
N GLY A 197 9.53 -13.78 3.43
CA GLY A 197 10.32 -13.03 4.42
C GLY A 197 11.45 -12.21 3.81
N TYR A 198 11.26 -11.64 2.61
CA TYR A 198 12.27 -10.82 1.94
C TYR A 198 11.66 -9.73 1.06
N LEU A 199 12.48 -8.73 0.71
CA LEU A 199 12.21 -7.86 -0.43
C LEU A 199 12.97 -8.37 -1.66
N ALA A 200 12.27 -8.51 -2.78
CA ALA A 200 12.86 -8.76 -4.09
C ALA A 200 13.25 -7.44 -4.76
N GLU A 201 14.45 -7.41 -5.38
CA GLU A 201 14.90 -6.29 -6.20
C GLU A 201 14.63 -6.58 -7.67
N LEU A 202 14.08 -5.60 -8.37
CA LEU A 202 13.85 -5.64 -9.81
C LEU A 202 14.33 -4.33 -10.45
N HIS A 203 14.51 -4.35 -11.76
CA HIS A 203 14.82 -3.17 -12.56
C HIS A 203 13.75 -2.95 -13.63
N LEU A 204 13.35 -1.69 -13.80
CA LEU A 204 12.40 -1.26 -14.82
C LEU A 204 13.11 -0.38 -15.83
N VAL A 205 13.16 -0.80 -17.10
CA VAL A 205 13.77 -0.05 -18.19
C VAL A 205 12.82 -0.05 -19.38
N ASP A 206 12.35 1.10 -19.81
CA ASP A 206 11.42 1.27 -20.94
C ASP A 206 10.19 0.35 -20.88
N GLY A 207 9.62 0.19 -19.68
CA GLY A 207 8.46 -0.67 -19.42
C GLY A 207 8.78 -2.16 -19.37
N GLN A 208 10.04 -2.55 -19.48
CA GLN A 208 10.49 -3.92 -19.25
C GLN A 208 10.95 -4.09 -17.82
N LEU A 209 10.21 -4.87 -17.05
CA LEU A 209 10.52 -5.21 -15.67
C LEU A 209 11.27 -6.54 -15.63
N ALA A 210 12.37 -6.60 -14.88
CA ALA A 210 13.16 -7.82 -14.73
C ALA A 210 13.68 -7.98 -13.30
N PRO A 211 13.53 -9.15 -12.66
CA PRO A 211 14.18 -9.46 -11.39
C PRO A 211 15.71 -9.38 -11.51
N SER A 212 16.37 -8.70 -10.57
CA SER A 212 17.84 -8.66 -10.50
C SER A 212 18.45 -9.95 -9.92
N GLY A 213 17.61 -10.77 -9.29
CA GLY A 213 18.04 -11.94 -8.51
C GLY A 213 18.46 -11.60 -7.08
N ARG A 214 18.56 -10.32 -6.71
CA ARG A 214 18.89 -9.90 -5.35
C ARG A 214 17.66 -9.96 -4.45
N LYS A 215 17.87 -10.49 -3.24
CA LYS A 215 16.88 -10.52 -2.16
C LYS A 215 17.46 -9.87 -0.91
N TYR A 216 16.67 -9.07 -0.23
CA TYR A 216 17.03 -8.48 1.06
C TYR A 216 16.27 -9.21 2.16
N SER A 217 16.98 -9.89 3.04
CA SER A 217 16.37 -10.46 4.23
C SER A 217 15.86 -9.33 5.13
N VAL A 218 14.61 -9.45 5.57
CA VAL A 218 13.94 -8.45 6.40
C VAL A 218 13.41 -9.09 7.68
N TYR A 219 12.99 -8.27 8.63
CA TYR A 219 12.37 -8.79 9.84
C TYR A 219 10.95 -9.31 9.53
N GLY A 220 10.71 -10.57 9.84
CA GLY A 220 9.41 -11.22 9.76
C GLY A 220 8.81 -11.28 8.35
N GLN A 221 7.53 -11.00 8.27
CA GLN A 221 6.70 -11.09 7.07
C GLN A 221 6.44 -9.68 6.50
N PRO A 222 7.25 -9.18 5.55
CA PRO A 222 7.11 -7.83 5.03
C PRO A 222 5.77 -7.67 4.32
N TYR A 223 5.08 -6.55 4.57
CA TYR A 223 3.76 -6.30 4.02
C TYR A 223 3.78 -5.09 3.09
N ARG A 224 3.95 -3.89 3.62
CA ARG A 224 4.15 -2.65 2.90
C ARG A 224 5.62 -2.41 2.61
N VAL A 225 5.95 -1.86 1.43
CA VAL A 225 7.29 -1.37 1.09
C VAL A 225 7.22 0.04 0.53
N VAL A 226 8.16 0.90 0.95
CA VAL A 226 8.32 2.26 0.39
C VAL A 226 9.80 2.54 0.12
N ILE A 227 10.08 3.49 -0.78
CA ILE A 227 11.43 4.01 -1.03
C ILE A 227 11.45 5.49 -0.69
N SER A 228 12.48 5.92 0.05
CA SER A 228 12.59 7.33 0.45
C SER A 228 12.68 8.27 -0.77
N PRO A 229 12.17 9.54 -0.68
CA PRO A 229 12.15 10.47 -1.81
C PRO A 229 13.53 10.80 -2.38
N ASP A 230 14.60 10.65 -1.60
CA ASP A 230 15.97 10.79 -2.07
C ASP A 230 16.56 9.51 -2.69
N GLY A 231 15.76 8.44 -2.77
CA GLY A 231 16.14 7.12 -3.30
C GLY A 231 17.19 6.40 -2.46
N ARG A 232 17.45 6.85 -1.23
CA ARG A 232 18.50 6.26 -0.40
C ARG A 232 18.05 5.03 0.35
N TYR A 233 16.84 5.03 0.89
CA TYR A 233 16.38 3.96 1.76
C TYR A 233 15.20 3.22 1.15
N GLY A 234 15.31 1.88 1.11
CA GLY A 234 14.17 0.99 1.05
C GLY A 234 13.71 0.68 2.47
N ILE A 235 12.41 0.70 2.71
CA ILE A 235 11.81 0.61 4.03
C ILE A 235 10.63 -0.34 3.97
N THR A 236 10.56 -1.30 4.88
CA THR A 236 9.43 -2.23 4.99
C THR A 236 9.15 -2.59 6.43
N ALA A 237 7.93 -2.97 6.70
CA ALA A 237 7.49 -3.60 7.94
C ALA A 237 6.30 -4.52 7.66
N GLY A 238 5.94 -5.33 8.63
CA GLY A 238 4.83 -6.27 8.55
C GLY A 238 4.69 -7.05 9.86
N ALA A 239 4.00 -8.18 9.80
CA ALA A 239 3.76 -9.02 10.96
C ALA A 239 5.00 -9.89 11.28
N GLY A 240 5.87 -9.47 12.15
CA GLY A 240 7.11 -10.08 12.58
C GLY A 240 7.15 -11.61 12.58
N SER A 241 7.01 -12.24 13.75
CA SER A 241 6.92 -13.71 13.89
C SER A 241 5.55 -14.28 13.48
N GLY A 242 4.56 -13.41 13.29
CA GLY A 242 3.15 -13.79 13.13
C GLY A 242 2.40 -13.94 14.47
N ASP A 243 3.06 -13.81 15.62
CA ASP A 243 2.39 -13.71 16.91
C ASP A 243 1.84 -12.29 17.09
N PRO A 244 0.54 -12.10 17.34
CA PRO A 244 -0.08 -10.78 17.44
C PRO A 244 0.37 -9.97 18.66
N LEU A 245 1.16 -10.54 19.55
CA LEU A 245 1.65 -9.89 20.78
C LEU A 245 3.15 -9.57 20.71
N ASP A 246 3.89 -10.18 19.80
CA ASP A 246 5.32 -9.90 19.66
C ASP A 246 5.55 -8.53 18.97
N PRO A 247 6.47 -7.70 19.49
CA PRO A 247 6.87 -6.48 18.81
C PRO A 247 7.41 -6.77 17.41
N ASP A 248 6.99 -5.96 16.43
CA ASP A 248 7.51 -5.99 15.08
C ASP A 248 8.72 -5.08 14.89
N ALA A 249 9.31 -5.09 13.71
CA ALA A 249 10.36 -4.16 13.38
C ALA A 249 10.24 -3.65 11.94
N LEU A 250 10.49 -2.36 11.79
CA LEU A 250 10.79 -1.76 10.51
C LEU A 250 12.19 -2.18 10.08
N THR A 251 12.35 -2.67 8.86
CA THR A 251 13.65 -2.94 8.23
C THR A 251 14.06 -1.79 7.35
N LEU A 252 15.27 -1.28 7.54
CA LEU A 252 15.88 -0.20 6.77
C LEU A 252 17.00 -0.73 5.88
N ILE A 253 16.93 -0.46 4.58
CA ILE A 253 17.93 -0.87 3.58
C ILE A 253 18.59 0.38 3.00
N ASP A 254 19.92 0.50 3.06
CA ASP A 254 20.67 1.55 2.36
C ASP A 254 20.88 1.13 0.90
N LEU A 255 20.09 1.68 -0.01
CA LEU A 255 20.13 1.42 -1.44
C LEU A 255 21.27 2.13 -2.16
N LYS A 256 21.89 3.14 -1.54
CA LYS A 256 23.01 3.90 -2.09
C LYS A 256 24.37 3.48 -1.54
N ALA A 257 24.42 2.47 -0.68
CA ALA A 257 25.67 1.82 -0.34
C ALA A 257 26.33 1.22 -1.61
N SER A 258 27.66 1.07 -1.60
CA SER A 258 28.39 0.46 -2.75
C SER A 258 27.83 -0.92 -3.13
N THR A 259 27.30 -1.63 -2.17
CA THR A 259 26.43 -2.79 -2.31
C THR A 259 25.22 -2.55 -1.41
N PRO A 260 24.01 -2.40 -1.95
CA PRO A 260 22.81 -2.19 -1.15
C PRO A 260 22.65 -3.27 -0.09
N VAL A 261 22.32 -2.87 1.16
CA VAL A 261 22.36 -3.76 2.33
C VAL A 261 21.36 -3.30 3.39
N VAL A 262 20.81 -4.25 4.14
CA VAL A 262 20.04 -3.95 5.36
C VAL A 262 20.99 -3.33 6.40
N VAL A 263 20.62 -2.17 6.91
CA VAL A 263 21.44 -1.39 7.85
C VAL A 263 20.86 -1.30 9.25
N ASP A 264 19.54 -1.52 9.40
CA ASP A 264 18.90 -1.44 10.71
C ASP A 264 17.57 -2.21 10.76
N HIS A 265 17.17 -2.61 11.98
CA HIS A 265 15.86 -3.07 12.36
C HIS A 265 15.37 -2.24 13.56
N ILE A 266 14.32 -1.45 13.36
CA ILE A 266 13.81 -0.53 14.38
C ILE A 266 12.51 -1.10 14.96
N THR A 267 12.50 -1.38 16.26
CA THR A 267 11.33 -1.99 16.93
C THR A 267 10.10 -1.10 16.85
N LEU A 268 9.01 -1.69 16.38
CA LEU A 268 7.66 -1.14 16.34
C LEU A 268 6.75 -1.85 17.36
N ASP A 269 5.49 -1.48 17.38
CA ASP A 269 4.46 -2.20 18.11
C ASP A 269 3.98 -3.44 17.32
N PRO A 270 3.28 -4.41 17.94
CA PRO A 270 2.86 -5.63 17.25
C PRO A 270 1.94 -5.41 16.06
N VAL A 271 2.10 -6.23 15.03
CA VAL A 271 1.30 -6.30 13.79
C VAL A 271 1.25 -4.97 13.06
N THR A 272 2.36 -4.65 12.39
CA THR A 272 2.45 -3.44 11.56
C THR A 272 1.74 -3.67 10.23
N GLU A 273 0.61 -3.00 9.99
CA GLU A 273 -0.17 -3.11 8.76
C GLU A 273 0.33 -2.21 7.65
N SER A 274 0.69 -0.98 7.96
CA SER A 274 1.13 -0.01 6.97
C SER A 274 2.22 0.90 7.49
N LEU A 275 2.96 1.45 6.56
CA LEU A 275 3.88 2.55 6.80
C LEU A 275 3.92 3.49 5.59
N GLU A 276 4.26 4.75 5.83
CA GLU A 276 4.48 5.74 4.80
C GLU A 276 5.62 6.66 5.20
N ILE A 277 6.34 7.20 4.20
CA ILE A 277 7.40 8.19 4.42
C ILE A 277 6.91 9.57 4.01
N SER A 278 7.25 10.60 4.81
CA SER A 278 6.88 11.98 4.51
C SER A 278 7.49 12.45 3.17
N PRO A 279 6.84 13.37 2.44
CA PRO A 279 7.35 13.88 1.16
C PRO A 279 8.74 14.49 1.23
N ASP A 280 9.13 15.03 2.39
CA ASP A 280 10.48 15.58 2.62
C ASP A 280 11.50 14.51 3.09
N GLY A 281 11.08 13.25 3.23
CA GLY A 281 11.91 12.12 3.64
C GLY A 281 12.42 12.18 5.09
N LYS A 282 11.83 13.02 5.94
CA LYS A 282 12.30 13.21 7.33
C LYS A 282 11.55 12.38 8.36
N TRP A 283 10.35 11.90 8.02
CA TRP A 283 9.48 11.19 8.94
C TRP A 283 8.97 9.90 8.32
N ILE A 284 8.80 8.88 9.12
CA ILE A 284 8.04 7.68 8.80
C ILE A 284 6.88 7.61 9.78
N ALA A 285 5.70 7.31 9.28
CA ALA A 285 4.52 6.94 10.05
C ALA A 285 4.25 5.46 9.84
N ALA A 286 4.19 4.68 10.89
CA ALA A 286 3.83 3.26 10.85
C ALA A 286 2.62 3.02 11.74
N VAL A 287 1.62 2.30 11.24
CA VAL A 287 0.42 1.93 12.00
C VAL A 287 0.49 0.46 12.37
N CYS A 288 0.22 0.17 13.64
CA CYS A 288 0.30 -1.16 14.21
C CYS A 288 -1.03 -1.49 14.92
N MET A 289 -1.49 -2.71 14.76
CA MET A 289 -2.72 -3.17 15.41
C MET A 289 -2.61 -3.21 16.93
N ALA A 290 -1.44 -3.54 17.47
CA ALA A 290 -1.11 -3.50 18.90
C ALA A 290 -2.18 -4.17 19.78
N GLY A 291 -2.68 -5.34 19.35
CA GLY A 291 -3.72 -6.12 20.04
C GLY A 291 -5.15 -5.69 19.75
N SER A 292 -5.39 -4.59 19.03
CA SER A 292 -6.75 -4.15 18.71
C SER A 292 -7.51 -5.06 17.72
N ASN A 293 -6.77 -5.92 17.01
CA ASN A 293 -7.29 -6.96 16.11
C ASN A 293 -7.59 -8.30 16.80
N LEU A 294 -7.29 -8.43 18.09
CA LEU A 294 -7.57 -9.67 18.81
C LEU A 294 -9.08 -9.88 19.00
N PRO A 295 -9.57 -11.14 19.04
CA PRO A 295 -10.99 -11.42 19.13
C PRO A 295 -11.61 -10.89 20.42
N PRO A 296 -12.92 -10.61 20.42
CA PRO A 296 -13.62 -10.22 21.64
C PRO A 296 -13.43 -11.23 22.77
N GLY A 297 -13.06 -10.72 23.96
CA GLY A 297 -12.81 -11.56 25.15
C GLY A 297 -11.36 -12.00 25.32
N ASP A 298 -10.48 -11.74 24.36
CA ASP A 298 -9.04 -11.96 24.57
C ASP A 298 -8.50 -11.00 25.65
N PRO A 299 -7.74 -11.49 26.65
CA PRO A 299 -7.25 -10.66 27.74
C PRO A 299 -6.23 -9.59 27.30
N HIS A 300 -5.65 -9.72 26.11
CA HIS A 300 -4.68 -8.78 25.52
C HIS A 300 -5.33 -7.84 24.48
N ARG A 301 -6.65 -7.98 24.26
CA ARG A 301 -7.36 -7.10 23.31
C ARG A 301 -7.28 -5.65 23.76
N SER A 302 -6.84 -4.78 22.85
CA SER A 302 -6.79 -3.33 23.05
C SER A 302 -7.99 -2.63 22.40
N ASP A 303 -8.45 -1.52 22.99
CA ASP A 303 -9.46 -0.65 22.39
C ASP A 303 -8.88 0.32 21.34
N HIS A 304 -7.59 0.28 21.12
CA HIS A 304 -6.89 1.13 20.16
C HIS A 304 -5.67 0.42 19.59
N GLY A 305 -5.30 0.76 18.35
CA GLY A 305 -4.00 0.47 17.79
C GLY A 305 -2.98 1.57 18.11
N SER A 306 -1.86 1.57 17.43
CA SER A 306 -0.84 2.59 17.60
C SER A 306 -0.33 3.17 16.28
N LEU A 307 0.01 4.45 16.32
CA LEU A 307 0.77 5.17 15.30
C LEU A 307 2.16 5.44 15.83
N VAL A 308 3.17 4.80 15.24
CA VAL A 308 4.58 5.01 15.57
C VAL A 308 5.17 6.00 14.58
N ILE A 309 5.65 7.13 15.08
CA ILE A 309 6.33 8.17 14.32
C ILE A 309 7.83 8.02 14.50
N LEU A 310 8.54 7.85 13.38
CA LEU A 310 10.00 7.81 13.38
C LEU A 310 10.55 9.08 12.71
N LYS A 311 11.64 9.56 13.25
CA LYS A 311 12.35 10.74 12.74
C LYS A 311 13.69 10.33 12.15
N ARG A 312 14.01 10.91 10.99
CA ARG A 312 15.32 10.74 10.35
C ARG A 312 16.42 11.47 11.14
N ASP A 313 17.51 10.81 11.35
CA ASP A 313 18.71 11.34 11.96
C ASP A 313 19.97 11.01 11.12
N ARG A 314 21.17 11.20 11.68
CA ARG A 314 22.43 10.95 10.96
C ARG A 314 22.71 9.47 10.72
N LYS A 315 22.06 8.56 11.48
CA LYS A 315 22.27 7.12 11.40
C LYS A 315 21.20 6.39 10.62
N GLY A 316 20.08 7.05 10.31
CA GLY A 316 18.91 6.48 9.67
C GLY A 316 17.63 7.05 10.25
N PHE A 317 16.85 6.23 10.93
CA PHE A 317 15.61 6.65 11.59
C PHE A 317 15.59 6.15 13.05
N SER A 318 14.88 6.87 13.90
CA SER A 318 14.65 6.49 15.29
C SER A 318 13.22 6.84 15.71
N VAL A 319 12.63 6.03 16.60
CA VAL A 319 11.27 6.28 17.12
C VAL A 319 11.26 7.60 17.87
N SER A 320 10.37 8.50 17.46
CA SER A 320 10.16 9.83 18.06
C SER A 320 8.93 9.85 18.96
N GLN A 321 7.83 9.22 18.55
CA GLN A 321 6.57 9.21 19.27
C GLN A 321 5.80 7.92 19.03
N ARG A 322 4.93 7.56 20.00
CA ARG A 322 3.86 6.58 19.87
C ARG A 322 2.56 7.23 20.29
N LEU A 323 1.53 7.13 19.46
CA LEU A 323 0.23 7.74 19.66
C LEU A 323 -0.85 6.67 19.52
N PRO A 324 -1.91 6.68 20.36
CA PRO A 324 -3.04 5.77 20.17
C PRO A 324 -3.82 6.16 18.90
N THR A 325 -4.34 5.15 18.20
CA THR A 325 -5.27 5.31 17.06
C THR A 325 -6.66 4.80 17.42
N GLY A 326 -7.57 4.74 16.45
CA GLY A 326 -8.73 3.87 16.53
C GLY A 326 -8.30 2.39 16.52
N ARG A 327 -9.28 1.48 16.63
CA ARG A 327 -9.04 0.04 16.55
C ARG A 327 -8.66 -0.34 15.11
N ILE A 328 -7.86 -1.41 15.00
CA ILE A 328 -7.48 -2.02 13.74
C ILE A 328 -7.08 -0.93 12.72
N PRO A 329 -5.99 -0.18 12.98
CA PRO A 329 -5.49 0.80 12.03
C PRO A 329 -4.85 0.08 10.85
N GLU A 330 -5.25 0.45 9.63
CA GLU A 330 -4.85 -0.23 8.40
C GLU A 330 -4.02 0.69 7.51
N GLY A 331 -4.60 1.80 7.08
CA GLY A 331 -3.96 2.73 6.16
C GLY A 331 -3.35 3.94 6.85
N VAL A 332 -2.23 4.41 6.33
CA VAL A 332 -1.61 5.67 6.75
C VAL A 332 -1.08 6.42 5.53
N ALA A 333 -1.28 7.74 5.50
CA ALA A 333 -0.67 8.62 4.50
C ALA A 333 -0.36 10.00 5.06
N PHE A 334 0.70 10.62 4.53
CA PHE A 334 0.95 12.04 4.70
C PHE A 334 0.17 12.87 3.68
N THR A 335 -0.20 14.10 4.04
CA THR A 335 -0.57 15.12 3.04
C THR A 335 0.65 15.49 2.20
N ALA A 336 0.46 16.01 0.98
CA ALA A 336 1.56 16.37 0.07
C ALA A 336 2.53 17.39 0.65
N ASP A 337 2.06 18.29 1.52
CA ASP A 337 2.89 19.24 2.25
C ASP A 337 3.53 18.66 3.52
N GLY A 338 3.23 17.41 3.85
CA GLY A 338 3.74 16.71 5.04
C GLY A 338 3.23 17.25 6.37
N ARG A 339 2.19 18.10 6.38
CA ARG A 339 1.69 18.74 7.62
C ARG A 339 0.75 17.87 8.42
N TYR A 340 0.05 16.96 7.76
CA TYR A 340 -0.92 16.07 8.39
C TYR A 340 -0.61 14.62 8.06
N ILE A 341 -1.00 13.75 8.96
CA ILE A 341 -1.03 12.29 8.78
C ILE A 341 -2.49 11.86 8.92
N ALA A 342 -3.01 11.18 7.93
CA ALA A 342 -4.30 10.51 8.02
C ALA A 342 -4.07 9.03 8.36
N VAL A 343 -4.83 8.52 9.32
CA VAL A 343 -4.85 7.10 9.71
C VAL A 343 -6.27 6.61 9.54
N GLN A 344 -6.40 5.51 8.82
CA GLN A 344 -7.69 4.83 8.68
C GLN A 344 -7.75 3.64 9.63
N CYS A 345 -8.86 3.55 10.36
CA CYS A 345 -9.12 2.49 11.31
C CYS A 345 -10.41 1.77 10.96
N HIS A 346 -10.48 0.48 11.24
CA HIS A 346 -11.72 -0.28 11.18
C HIS A 346 -12.67 0.21 12.28
N PRO A 347 -13.99 0.34 12.03
CA PRO A 347 -14.98 0.81 13.02
C PRO A 347 -15.16 -0.12 14.21
#